data_01b667fc154e444d8102b3dd98f774e8
#
_entry.id   01b667fc154e444d8102b3dd98f774e8
#
_cell.length_a   1.000
_cell.length_b   1.000
_cell.length_c   1.000
_cell.angle_alpha   90.00
_cell.angle_beta   90.00
_cell.angle_gamma   90.00
#
_symmetry.space_group_name_H-M   'P 1'
#
loop_
_entity.id
_entity.type
_entity.pdbx_description
1 polymer ?
#
loop_
_entity_poly.entity_id
_entity_poly.type
_entity_poly.pdbx_seq_one_letter_code
_entity_poly.pdbx_strand_id
1 'polypeptide(L)'
;VDMTRIRERMVEHHVTGRGIRDQNVTRAMLMVPREKFVAPGSEEFAYEDAPLSIGEGQTISQPFIVALMLEKADLDAGDKVLEVGTGSGYASALMSRIAGHVYSIERHERLALQAKERFEKLGYRNIDVRVGDGSKGWAEAAPFDAIIVSASAPEVPSALKEQLVLGGRLIVPVGRGEAQRLKRLTRTGAAAFEEDDLGGVLFVPLIGEDAWTATHPMYTATAPSSPETFASEPNSPQDAKAGGMGKILPLPALPEGVLDHSEFQRRFWAIQRISWIVFTLILVTCLLGLLGRGGPLSRQTLLLPDGSVDFPVISRWNAPEYMTVNFTPSSDDRIFTIDAAFLQTFSIEGVDPPQKATFARAGRIGYVFPADPAGPTQIVFRLQTQLPGPLRATIGMGGEIRSQSTFIFP
;
A
#
# COMPACT_ATOMS: atom_id res chain seq x y z
N VAL A 1 -7.00 13.80 -24.66
CA VAL A 1 -7.42 12.79 -23.65
C VAL A 1 -8.58 13.38 -22.85
N ASP A 2 -9.69 12.65 -22.73
CA ASP A 2 -10.86 13.08 -21.95
C ASP A 2 -10.64 12.74 -20.46
N MET A 3 -10.13 13.72 -19.72
CA MET A 3 -9.83 13.58 -18.28
C MET A 3 -11.08 13.28 -17.43
N THR A 4 -12.27 13.70 -17.88
CA THR A 4 -13.53 13.42 -17.19
C THR A 4 -13.83 11.91 -17.19
N ARG A 5 -13.72 11.25 -18.35
CA ARG A 5 -13.93 9.80 -18.45
C ARG A 5 -12.90 8.98 -17.67
N ILE A 6 -11.64 9.48 -17.61
CA ILE A 6 -10.61 8.80 -16.82
C ILE A 6 -10.90 8.93 -15.32
N ARG A 7 -11.34 10.12 -14.87
CA ARG A 7 -11.78 10.37 -13.49
C ARG A 7 -12.97 9.49 -13.08
N GLU A 8 -13.98 9.36 -13.94
CA GLU A 8 -15.12 8.48 -13.73
C GLU A 8 -14.68 7.03 -13.55
N ARG A 9 -13.77 6.55 -14.40
CA ARG A 9 -13.20 5.21 -14.30
C ARG A 9 -12.40 5.00 -13.02
N MET A 10 -11.59 5.99 -12.61
CA MET A 10 -10.88 5.93 -11.32
C MET A 10 -11.86 5.78 -10.17
N VAL A 11 -12.94 6.58 -10.14
CA VAL A 11 -13.95 6.49 -9.08
C VAL A 11 -14.65 5.12 -9.10
N GLU A 12 -15.00 4.61 -10.27
CA GLU A 12 -15.64 3.31 -10.42
C GLU A 12 -14.74 2.17 -9.95
N HIS A 13 -13.49 2.10 -10.42
CA HIS A 13 -12.62 0.95 -10.18
C HIS A 13 -11.80 1.07 -8.89
N HIS A 14 -11.24 2.25 -8.61
CA HIS A 14 -10.30 2.42 -7.48
C HIS A 14 -10.96 2.94 -6.20
N VAL A 15 -12.20 3.42 -6.27
CA VAL A 15 -12.93 3.94 -5.10
C VAL A 15 -14.11 3.04 -4.77
N THR A 16 -15.19 3.09 -5.58
CA THR A 16 -16.40 2.30 -5.29
C THR A 16 -16.17 0.80 -5.46
N GLY A 17 -15.37 0.39 -6.45
CA GLY A 17 -14.96 -1.00 -6.66
C GLY A 17 -14.18 -1.59 -5.49
N ARG A 18 -13.47 -0.76 -4.72
CA ARG A 18 -12.74 -1.15 -3.51
C ARG A 18 -13.54 -1.01 -2.20
N GLY A 19 -14.83 -0.69 -2.29
CA GLY A 19 -15.73 -0.74 -1.13
C GLY A 19 -16.08 0.61 -0.49
N ILE A 20 -15.63 1.73 -1.02
CA ILE A 20 -16.10 3.06 -0.59
C ILE A 20 -17.57 3.21 -0.98
N ARG A 21 -18.43 3.57 -0.04
CA ARG A 21 -19.89 3.64 -0.19
C ARG A 21 -20.46 5.03 0.03
N ASP A 22 -19.70 5.93 0.65
CA ASP A 22 -20.14 7.30 0.90
C ASP A 22 -20.37 8.04 -0.42
N GLN A 23 -21.61 8.50 -0.62
CA GLN A 23 -22.02 9.20 -1.84
C GLN A 23 -21.46 10.62 -1.90
N ASN A 24 -21.24 11.28 -0.75
CA ASN A 24 -20.65 12.63 -0.71
C ASN A 24 -19.19 12.59 -1.14
N VAL A 25 -18.44 11.59 -0.64
CA VAL A 25 -17.05 11.33 -1.04
C VAL A 25 -16.97 11.01 -2.54
N THR A 26 -17.78 10.07 -3.02
CA THR A 26 -17.82 9.68 -4.42
C THR A 26 -18.15 10.87 -5.34
N ARG A 27 -19.15 11.68 -4.98
CA ARG A 27 -19.54 12.88 -5.72
C ARG A 27 -18.42 13.91 -5.72
N ALA A 28 -17.77 14.17 -4.57
CA ALA A 28 -16.65 15.09 -4.48
C ALA A 28 -15.50 14.67 -5.41
N MET A 29 -15.16 13.38 -5.44
CA MET A 29 -14.10 12.84 -6.30
C MET A 29 -14.43 12.92 -7.79
N LEU A 30 -15.70 12.81 -8.17
CA LEU A 30 -16.15 13.06 -9.55
C LEU A 30 -16.07 14.55 -9.94
N MET A 31 -16.27 15.46 -8.98
CA MET A 31 -16.28 16.91 -9.23
C MET A 31 -14.89 17.53 -9.22
N VAL A 32 -13.98 17.08 -8.37
CA VAL A 32 -12.65 17.68 -8.19
C VAL A 32 -11.66 17.13 -9.21
N PRO A 33 -11.11 17.99 -10.10
CA PRO A 33 -10.18 17.55 -11.16
C PRO A 33 -8.78 17.30 -10.58
N ARG A 34 -8.49 16.06 -10.21
CA ARG A 34 -7.22 15.66 -9.56
C ARG A 34 -6.00 16.01 -10.41
N GLU A 35 -6.11 16.03 -11.74
CA GLU A 35 -5.04 16.42 -12.66
C GLU A 35 -4.57 17.88 -12.46
N LYS A 36 -5.39 18.71 -11.80
CA LYS A 36 -5.00 20.08 -11.43
C LYS A 36 -4.17 20.18 -10.14
N PHE A 37 -4.02 19.06 -9.43
CA PHE A 37 -3.33 18.97 -8.14
C PHE A 37 -2.04 18.16 -8.18
N VAL A 38 -1.67 17.61 -9.33
CA VAL A 38 -0.40 16.93 -9.57
C VAL A 38 0.66 17.89 -10.11
N ALA A 39 1.91 17.45 -10.09
CA ALA A 39 3.01 18.22 -10.68
C ALA A 39 2.82 18.36 -12.21
N PRO A 40 3.26 19.48 -12.82
CA PRO A 40 3.24 19.63 -14.27
C PRO A 40 3.95 18.46 -14.97
N GLY A 41 3.28 17.90 -16.00
CA GLY A 41 3.76 16.74 -16.75
C GLY A 41 3.39 15.39 -16.15
N SER A 42 2.67 15.38 -15.00
CA SER A 42 2.14 14.16 -14.39
C SER A 42 0.62 14.01 -14.54
N GLU A 43 -0.03 14.87 -15.32
CA GLU A 43 -1.48 14.92 -15.46
C GLU A 43 -2.05 13.61 -16.02
N GLU A 44 -1.34 12.93 -16.90
CA GLU A 44 -1.74 11.65 -17.48
C GLU A 44 -1.85 10.52 -16.45
N PHE A 45 -1.12 10.63 -15.32
CA PHE A 45 -1.10 9.66 -14.23
C PHE A 45 -1.96 10.07 -13.02
N ALA A 46 -2.61 11.24 -13.10
CA ALA A 46 -3.35 11.80 -11.96
C ALA A 46 -4.45 10.87 -11.42
N TYR A 47 -4.96 9.99 -12.25
CA TYR A 47 -6.08 9.09 -11.95
C TYR A 47 -5.68 7.63 -11.74
N GLU A 48 -4.37 7.33 -11.82
CA GLU A 48 -3.85 6.02 -11.43
C GLU A 48 -3.87 5.87 -9.89
N ASP A 49 -4.07 4.66 -9.41
CA ASP A 49 -4.19 4.38 -7.97
C ASP A 49 -2.81 4.29 -7.28
N ALA A 50 -2.08 5.40 -7.37
CA ALA A 50 -0.72 5.54 -6.85
C ALA A 50 -0.48 6.95 -6.28
N PRO A 51 0.41 7.08 -5.27
CA PRO A 51 0.90 8.38 -4.83
C PRO A 51 1.82 9.00 -5.90
N LEU A 52 1.71 10.32 -6.10
CA LEU A 52 2.55 11.08 -7.03
C LEU A 52 3.30 12.18 -6.29
N SER A 53 4.55 12.46 -6.66
CA SER A 53 5.34 13.54 -6.07
C SER A 53 4.75 14.92 -6.42
N ILE A 54 4.76 15.81 -5.42
CA ILE A 54 4.32 17.20 -5.56
C ILE A 54 5.44 18.21 -5.23
N GLY A 55 6.67 17.73 -5.07
CA GLY A 55 7.81 18.52 -4.63
C GLY A 55 8.02 18.47 -3.11
N GLU A 56 9.10 19.08 -2.62
CA GLU A 56 9.50 19.14 -1.20
C GLU A 56 9.59 17.75 -0.53
N GLY A 57 9.83 16.68 -1.31
CA GLY A 57 9.80 15.31 -0.81
C GLY A 57 8.39 14.80 -0.42
N GLN A 58 7.34 15.53 -0.79
CA GLN A 58 5.96 15.21 -0.45
C GLN A 58 5.21 14.58 -1.64
N THR A 59 4.10 13.91 -1.34
CA THR A 59 3.26 13.27 -2.35
C THR A 59 1.78 13.66 -2.19
N ILE A 60 1.06 13.71 -3.32
CA ILE A 60 -0.40 13.58 -3.30
C ILE A 60 -0.72 12.11 -3.07
N SER A 61 -1.50 11.81 -2.03
CA SER A 61 -1.83 10.44 -1.64
C SER A 61 -2.63 9.71 -2.73
N GLN A 62 -2.54 8.40 -2.73
CA GLN A 62 -3.31 7.49 -3.59
C GLN A 62 -4.82 7.81 -3.48
N PRO A 63 -5.56 7.83 -4.61
CA PRO A 63 -7.00 8.13 -4.62
C PRO A 63 -7.83 7.33 -3.63
N PHE A 64 -7.60 6.02 -3.55
CA PHE A 64 -8.31 5.14 -2.61
C PHE A 64 -8.08 5.54 -1.15
N ILE A 65 -6.85 5.84 -0.76
CA ILE A 65 -6.52 6.21 0.63
C ILE A 65 -7.20 7.53 1.01
N VAL A 66 -7.20 8.51 0.10
CA VAL A 66 -7.92 9.78 0.35
C VAL A 66 -9.42 9.51 0.52
N ALA A 67 -10.03 8.71 -0.36
CA ALA A 67 -11.44 8.35 -0.26
C ALA A 67 -11.76 7.62 1.05
N LEU A 68 -10.91 6.67 1.48
CA LEU A 68 -11.08 5.94 2.74
C LEU A 68 -11.03 6.89 3.95
N MET A 69 -10.05 7.81 3.98
CA MET A 69 -9.93 8.77 5.07
C MET A 69 -11.17 9.68 5.17
N LEU A 70 -11.68 10.16 4.04
CA LEU A 70 -12.88 10.99 3.98
C LEU A 70 -14.14 10.21 4.39
N GLU A 71 -14.33 8.98 3.91
CA GLU A 71 -15.45 8.13 4.32
C GLU A 71 -15.43 7.85 5.82
N LYS A 72 -14.24 7.56 6.40
CA LYS A 72 -14.10 7.29 7.83
C LYS A 72 -14.18 8.54 8.69
N ALA A 73 -13.98 9.72 8.10
CA ALA A 73 -14.22 11.00 8.76
C ALA A 73 -15.71 11.33 8.85
N ASP A 74 -16.57 10.70 8.01
CA ASP A 74 -18.04 10.82 8.05
C ASP A 74 -18.51 12.29 8.06
N LEU A 75 -18.11 13.01 7.00
CA LEU A 75 -18.27 14.47 6.92
C LEU A 75 -19.67 14.88 6.48
N ASP A 76 -20.20 15.92 7.13
CA ASP A 76 -21.47 16.56 6.81
C ASP A 76 -21.30 18.01 6.31
N ALA A 77 -22.32 18.53 5.61
CA ALA A 77 -22.31 19.86 4.99
C ALA A 77 -22.13 21.03 5.99
N GLY A 78 -22.40 20.83 7.28
CA GLY A 78 -22.19 21.81 8.33
C GLY A 78 -20.84 21.73 9.03
N ASP A 79 -20.06 20.69 8.77
CA ASP A 79 -18.84 20.40 9.51
C ASP A 79 -17.74 21.44 9.30
N LYS A 80 -17.03 21.74 10.39
CA LYS A 80 -15.76 22.44 10.41
C LYS A 80 -14.63 21.44 10.49
N VAL A 81 -13.80 21.38 9.47
CA VAL A 81 -12.76 20.36 9.30
C VAL A 81 -11.38 20.98 9.40
N LEU A 82 -10.46 20.30 10.10
CA LEU A 82 -9.05 20.60 10.06
C LEU A 82 -8.33 19.53 9.23
N GLU A 83 -7.53 19.96 8.27
CA GLU A 83 -6.53 19.14 7.59
C GLU A 83 -5.12 19.46 8.09
N VAL A 84 -4.34 18.44 8.37
CA VAL A 84 -2.91 18.54 8.66
C VAL A 84 -2.13 17.91 7.51
N GLY A 85 -1.38 18.73 6.76
CA GLY A 85 -0.67 18.35 5.56
C GLY A 85 -1.46 18.69 4.28
N THR A 86 -1.57 20.00 3.96
CA THR A 86 -2.25 20.50 2.75
C THR A 86 -1.68 19.89 1.47
N GLY A 87 -0.35 19.78 1.40
CA GLY A 87 0.35 19.30 0.21
C GLY A 87 -0.04 20.05 -1.04
N SER A 88 -0.60 19.33 -2.03
CA SER A 88 -1.12 19.94 -3.27
C SER A 88 -2.48 20.63 -3.10
N GLY A 89 -3.20 20.35 -2.01
CA GLY A 89 -4.56 20.84 -1.74
C GLY A 89 -5.68 19.93 -2.26
N TYR A 90 -5.38 18.73 -2.75
CA TYR A 90 -6.40 17.84 -3.32
C TYR A 90 -7.42 17.38 -2.27
N ALA A 91 -6.96 16.91 -1.11
CA ALA A 91 -7.86 16.47 -0.04
C ALA A 91 -8.66 17.64 0.55
N SER A 92 -8.05 18.83 0.75
CA SER A 92 -8.78 20.05 1.10
C SER A 92 -9.90 20.36 0.10
N ALA A 93 -9.59 20.26 -1.21
CA ALA A 93 -10.58 20.52 -2.27
C ALA A 93 -11.75 19.53 -2.23
N LEU A 94 -11.49 18.25 -1.93
CA LEU A 94 -12.54 17.24 -1.76
C LEU A 94 -13.41 17.56 -0.51
N MET A 95 -12.76 17.80 0.63
CA MET A 95 -13.45 18.17 1.87
C MET A 95 -14.31 19.42 1.72
N SER A 96 -13.85 20.42 0.98
CA SER A 96 -14.59 21.67 0.72
C SER A 96 -15.88 21.46 -0.10
N ARG A 97 -16.03 20.33 -0.78
CA ARG A 97 -17.27 19.96 -1.50
C ARG A 97 -18.26 19.19 -0.62
N ILE A 98 -17.81 18.77 0.57
CA ILE A 98 -18.62 17.97 1.50
C ILE A 98 -18.94 18.82 2.74
N ALA A 99 -17.92 19.42 3.35
CA ALA A 99 -18.01 20.16 4.60
C ALA A 99 -18.31 21.67 4.41
N GLY A 100 -18.72 22.30 5.48
CA GLY A 100 -19.01 23.74 5.51
C GLY A 100 -17.74 24.59 5.35
N HIS A 101 -16.68 24.26 6.09
CA HIS A 101 -15.41 24.98 6.06
C HIS A 101 -14.21 24.09 6.35
N VAL A 102 -13.11 24.29 5.62
CA VAL A 102 -11.86 23.55 5.77
C VAL A 102 -10.74 24.49 6.20
N TYR A 103 -10.12 24.16 7.31
CA TYR A 103 -8.86 24.74 7.77
C TYR A 103 -7.75 23.76 7.42
N SER A 104 -6.66 24.21 6.80
CA SER A 104 -5.57 23.33 6.38
C SER A 104 -4.22 23.90 6.79
N ILE A 105 -3.37 23.07 7.38
CA ILE A 105 -2.02 23.45 7.84
C ILE A 105 -0.99 22.72 6.98
N GLU A 106 -0.03 23.50 6.47
CA GLU A 106 1.12 22.98 5.72
C GLU A 106 2.42 23.54 6.31
N ARG A 107 3.39 22.66 6.54
CA ARG A 107 4.70 23.10 7.04
C ARG A 107 5.61 23.69 5.96
N HIS A 108 5.47 23.24 4.70
CA HIS A 108 6.24 23.75 3.58
C HIS A 108 5.57 24.98 2.99
N GLU A 109 6.13 26.15 3.25
CA GLU A 109 5.59 27.43 2.77
C GLU A 109 5.30 27.42 1.27
N ARG A 110 6.22 26.87 0.48
CA ARG A 110 6.06 26.77 -0.98
C ARG A 110 4.81 25.97 -1.38
N LEU A 111 4.54 24.83 -0.74
CA LEU A 111 3.36 24.02 -1.02
C LEU A 111 2.08 24.77 -0.58
N ALA A 112 2.10 25.39 0.59
CA ALA A 112 0.97 26.17 1.09
C ALA A 112 0.60 27.31 0.13
N LEU A 113 1.58 28.05 -0.39
CA LEU A 113 1.36 29.13 -1.35
C LEU A 113 0.80 28.60 -2.68
N GLN A 114 1.36 27.52 -3.19
CA GLN A 114 0.87 26.86 -4.42
C GLN A 114 -0.57 26.33 -4.26
N ALA A 115 -0.91 25.78 -3.08
CA ALA A 115 -2.27 25.33 -2.79
C ALA A 115 -3.25 26.50 -2.77
N LYS A 116 -2.92 27.62 -2.08
CA LYS A 116 -3.73 28.84 -2.07
C LYS A 116 -4.01 29.37 -3.48
N GLU A 117 -2.96 29.53 -4.30
CA GLU A 117 -3.13 29.99 -5.69
C GLU A 117 -4.04 29.05 -6.50
N ARG A 118 -3.91 27.73 -6.25
CA ARG A 118 -4.73 26.72 -6.92
C ARG A 118 -6.19 26.82 -6.48
N PHE A 119 -6.46 27.01 -5.20
CA PHE A 119 -7.81 27.21 -4.71
C PHE A 119 -8.46 28.46 -5.27
N GLU A 120 -7.74 29.57 -5.33
CA GLU A 120 -8.23 30.81 -5.97
C GLU A 120 -8.56 30.60 -7.46
N LYS A 121 -7.64 30.01 -8.23
CA LYS A 121 -7.82 29.72 -9.67
C LYS A 121 -8.98 28.77 -9.95
N LEU A 122 -9.24 27.80 -9.06
CA LEU A 122 -10.31 26.82 -9.21
C LEU A 122 -11.63 27.23 -8.51
N GLY A 123 -11.66 28.40 -7.86
CA GLY A 123 -12.86 28.99 -7.28
C GLY A 123 -13.31 28.35 -5.95
N TYR A 124 -12.41 27.75 -5.18
CA TYR A 124 -12.69 27.30 -3.82
C TYR A 124 -12.71 28.51 -2.87
N ARG A 125 -13.75 28.65 -2.04
CA ARG A 125 -13.98 29.81 -1.19
C ARG A 125 -14.06 29.51 0.32
N ASN A 126 -14.16 28.26 0.69
CA ASN A 126 -14.34 27.77 2.05
C ASN A 126 -13.12 26.95 2.52
N ILE A 127 -11.92 27.32 2.07
CA ILE A 127 -10.66 26.71 2.49
C ILE A 127 -9.71 27.81 2.96
N ASP A 128 -9.29 27.74 4.23
CA ASP A 128 -8.23 28.56 4.79
C ASP A 128 -6.95 27.76 4.94
N VAL A 129 -5.83 28.26 4.42
CA VAL A 129 -4.53 27.58 4.52
C VAL A 129 -3.58 28.41 5.38
N ARG A 130 -2.91 27.76 6.33
CA ARG A 130 -1.85 28.34 7.17
C ARG A 130 -0.54 27.59 7.02
N VAL A 131 0.56 28.32 6.99
CA VAL A 131 1.91 27.73 7.15
C VAL A 131 2.17 27.53 8.64
N GLY A 132 2.56 26.31 9.06
CA GLY A 132 2.82 26.05 10.46
C GLY A 132 3.06 24.59 10.82
N ASP A 133 3.28 24.35 12.09
CA ASP A 133 3.41 23.02 12.68
C ASP A 133 2.02 22.38 12.86
N GLY A 134 1.71 21.39 12.03
CA GLY A 134 0.40 20.71 12.04
C GLY A 134 0.18 19.84 13.28
N SER A 135 1.22 19.43 14.00
CA SER A 135 1.07 18.63 15.22
C SER A 135 0.36 19.40 16.34
N LYS A 136 0.43 20.74 16.31
CA LYS A 136 -0.26 21.65 17.25
C LYS A 136 -1.71 21.95 16.88
N GLY A 137 -2.14 21.52 15.69
CA GLY A 137 -3.46 21.87 15.18
C GLY A 137 -3.65 23.37 14.93
N TRP A 138 -4.91 23.84 15.04
CA TRP A 138 -5.28 25.24 14.82
C TRP A 138 -6.20 25.72 15.96
N ALA A 139 -5.59 26.06 17.10
CA ALA A 139 -6.31 26.36 18.34
C ALA A 139 -7.31 27.51 18.19
N GLU A 140 -6.96 28.56 17.40
CA GLU A 140 -7.82 29.75 17.23
C GLU A 140 -9.10 29.44 16.41
N ALA A 141 -9.06 28.35 15.60
CA ALA A 141 -10.22 27.92 14.85
C ALA A 141 -10.96 26.74 15.50
N ALA A 142 -10.37 26.11 16.52
CA ALA A 142 -11.00 24.99 17.25
C ALA A 142 -12.34 25.42 17.92
N PRO A 143 -13.25 24.48 18.24
CA PRO A 143 -13.12 23.02 17.97
C PRO A 143 -13.55 22.63 16.55
N PHE A 144 -13.19 21.39 16.14
CA PHE A 144 -13.46 20.81 14.83
C PHE A 144 -14.37 19.58 14.94
N ASP A 145 -15.24 19.39 13.96
CA ASP A 145 -16.08 18.20 13.82
C ASP A 145 -15.28 17.01 13.32
N ALA A 146 -14.31 17.27 12.43
CA ALA A 146 -13.36 16.26 12.00
C ALA A 146 -11.94 16.83 11.82
N ILE A 147 -10.95 15.99 12.07
CA ILE A 147 -9.53 16.30 11.81
C ILE A 147 -8.96 15.18 10.95
N ILE A 148 -8.32 15.52 9.82
CA ILE A 148 -7.70 14.57 8.91
C ILE A 148 -6.21 14.88 8.81
N VAL A 149 -5.36 13.87 9.12
CA VAL A 149 -3.90 14.02 9.11
C VAL A 149 -3.32 13.26 7.94
N SER A 150 -2.73 13.97 6.99
CA SER A 150 -2.11 13.42 5.78
C SER A 150 -0.60 13.15 5.94
N ALA A 151 -0.16 12.91 7.18
CA ALA A 151 1.23 12.57 7.54
C ALA A 151 1.24 11.64 8.76
N SER A 152 2.23 10.76 8.87
CA SER A 152 2.31 9.76 9.96
C SER A 152 3.00 10.32 11.20
N ALA A 153 2.38 10.15 12.36
CA ALA A 153 2.98 10.49 13.65
C ALA A 153 3.42 9.23 14.44
N PRO A 154 4.39 9.34 15.36
CA PRO A 154 4.76 8.22 16.24
C PRO A 154 3.61 7.79 17.13
N GLU A 155 2.86 8.78 17.62
CA GLU A 155 1.65 8.67 18.44
C GLU A 155 0.68 9.78 18.02
N VAL A 156 -0.59 9.68 18.43
CA VAL A 156 -1.60 10.69 18.12
C VAL A 156 -1.32 11.95 18.92
N PRO A 157 -1.04 13.12 18.26
CA PRO A 157 -0.78 14.37 18.97
C PRO A 157 -1.94 14.77 19.89
N SER A 158 -1.63 15.11 21.15
CA SER A 158 -2.65 15.48 22.15
C SER A 158 -3.44 16.72 21.75
N ALA A 159 -2.75 17.72 21.18
CA ALA A 159 -3.37 18.95 20.72
C ALA A 159 -4.48 18.72 19.67
N LEU A 160 -4.33 17.73 18.78
CA LEU A 160 -5.36 17.38 17.80
C LEU A 160 -6.58 16.73 18.46
N LYS A 161 -6.37 15.87 19.47
CA LYS A 161 -7.48 15.26 20.24
C LYS A 161 -8.28 16.30 21.01
N GLU A 162 -7.60 17.26 21.64
CA GLU A 162 -8.22 18.31 22.42
C GLU A 162 -9.07 19.27 21.58
N GLN A 163 -8.69 19.46 20.30
CA GLN A 163 -9.38 20.35 19.37
C GLN A 163 -10.61 19.72 18.68
N LEU A 164 -11.01 18.49 19.03
CA LEU A 164 -12.25 17.88 18.54
C LEU A 164 -13.47 18.30 19.36
N VAL A 165 -14.62 18.44 18.71
CA VAL A 165 -15.93 18.48 19.42
C VAL A 165 -16.21 17.10 20.06
N LEU A 166 -17.19 17.03 20.97
CA LEU A 166 -17.75 15.74 21.41
C LEU A 166 -18.44 15.06 20.22
N GLY A 167 -18.13 13.79 19.97
CA GLY A 167 -18.53 13.06 18.77
C GLY A 167 -17.64 13.33 17.54
N GLY A 168 -16.67 14.26 17.65
CA GLY A 168 -15.73 14.58 16.58
C GLY A 168 -14.78 13.44 16.25
N ARG A 169 -14.31 13.38 15.00
CA ARG A 169 -13.52 12.27 14.46
C ARG A 169 -12.13 12.75 14.03
N LEU A 170 -11.08 12.02 14.42
CA LEU A 170 -9.70 12.23 14.01
C LEU A 170 -9.23 11.02 13.20
N ILE A 171 -8.86 11.25 11.95
CA ILE A 171 -8.27 10.22 11.06
C ILE A 171 -6.78 10.51 10.97
N VAL A 172 -5.95 9.56 11.41
CA VAL A 172 -4.50 9.80 11.51
C VAL A 172 -3.69 8.52 11.27
N PRO A 173 -2.65 8.55 10.43
CA PRO A 173 -1.67 7.49 10.35
C PRO A 173 -0.75 7.52 11.58
N VAL A 174 -0.61 6.38 12.26
CA VAL A 174 0.24 6.23 13.46
C VAL A 174 1.21 5.08 13.26
N GLY A 175 2.45 5.28 13.63
CA GLY A 175 3.47 4.22 13.58
C GLY A 175 4.78 4.67 12.95
N ARG A 176 5.72 3.71 12.84
CA ARG A 176 7.08 3.92 12.35
C ARG A 176 7.36 3.09 11.11
N GLY A 177 8.06 3.67 10.13
CA GLY A 177 8.46 2.97 8.91
C GLY A 177 7.29 2.22 8.26
N GLU A 178 7.45 0.95 8.02
CA GLU A 178 6.41 0.08 7.41
C GLU A 178 5.27 -0.31 8.37
N ALA A 179 5.43 -0.09 9.67
CA ALA A 179 4.44 -0.45 10.68
C ALA A 179 3.44 0.67 10.97
N GLN A 180 3.05 1.45 9.94
CA GLN A 180 2.05 2.49 10.08
C GLN A 180 0.64 1.91 9.95
N ARG A 181 -0.26 2.35 10.86
CA ARG A 181 -1.68 2.00 10.85
C ARG A 181 -2.51 3.26 10.74
N LEU A 182 -3.48 3.27 9.83
CA LEU A 182 -4.48 4.33 9.78
C LEU A 182 -5.47 4.11 10.92
N LYS A 183 -5.65 5.11 11.78
CA LYS A 183 -6.53 5.06 12.92
C LYS A 183 -7.64 6.08 12.79
N ARG A 184 -8.83 5.72 13.29
CA ARG A 184 -9.92 6.62 13.55
C ARG A 184 -10.11 6.73 15.06
N LEU A 185 -10.06 7.95 15.60
CA LEU A 185 -10.43 8.23 16.97
C LEU A 185 -11.74 9.03 16.97
N THR A 186 -12.72 8.60 17.77
CA THR A 186 -13.98 9.33 17.98
C THR A 186 -14.02 9.82 19.42
N ARG A 187 -14.19 11.11 19.64
CA ARG A 187 -14.25 11.69 20.99
C ARG A 187 -15.59 11.37 21.63
N THR A 188 -15.59 10.51 22.66
CA THR A 188 -16.80 10.08 23.38
C THR A 188 -17.00 10.78 24.73
N GLY A 189 -15.99 11.54 25.18
CA GLY A 189 -16.04 12.29 26.45
C GLY A 189 -14.96 13.36 26.55
N ALA A 190 -14.84 14.00 27.68
CA ALA A 190 -13.84 15.06 27.89
C ALA A 190 -12.39 14.59 27.61
N ALA A 191 -12.05 13.36 28.03
CA ALA A 191 -10.77 12.71 27.78
C ALA A 191 -10.94 11.27 27.29
N ALA A 192 -12.14 10.87 26.83
CA ALA A 192 -12.45 9.54 26.37
C ALA A 192 -12.56 9.51 24.85
N PHE A 193 -11.96 8.49 24.24
CA PHE A 193 -11.94 8.24 22.79
C PHE A 193 -12.18 6.77 22.52
N GLU A 194 -12.97 6.47 21.50
CA GLU A 194 -13.00 5.16 20.84
C GLU A 194 -12.00 5.16 19.70
N GLU A 195 -11.30 4.06 19.51
CA GLU A 195 -10.28 3.91 18.48
C GLU A 195 -10.59 2.71 17.59
N ASP A 196 -10.63 2.94 16.27
CA ASP A 196 -10.73 1.92 15.23
C ASP A 196 -9.43 1.85 14.44
N ASP A 197 -8.99 0.63 14.12
CA ASP A 197 -7.88 0.36 13.22
C ASP A 197 -8.40 0.13 11.79
N LEU A 198 -8.05 1.02 10.87
CA LEU A 198 -8.53 1.02 9.49
C LEU A 198 -7.60 0.29 8.50
N GLY A 199 -6.45 -0.22 8.99
CA GLY A 199 -5.52 -0.98 8.17
C GLY A 199 -4.13 -0.35 8.03
N GLY A 200 -3.22 -1.07 7.35
CA GLY A 200 -1.85 -0.63 7.09
C GLY A 200 -1.80 0.44 6.02
N VAL A 201 -0.99 1.48 6.24
CA VAL A 201 -0.75 2.59 5.30
C VAL A 201 0.71 2.99 5.30
N LEU A 202 1.12 3.80 4.32
CA LEU A 202 2.43 4.45 4.34
C LEU A 202 2.29 5.92 3.98
N PHE A 203 2.59 6.77 4.94
CA PHE A 203 2.59 8.21 4.79
C PHE A 203 3.98 8.79 5.05
N VAL A 204 4.22 9.97 4.48
CA VAL A 204 5.34 10.83 4.88
C VAL A 204 5.21 11.19 6.36
N PRO A 205 6.32 11.42 7.08
CA PRO A 205 6.24 11.71 8.51
C PRO A 205 5.67 13.10 8.79
N LEU A 206 4.87 13.19 9.84
CA LEU A 206 4.45 14.45 10.44
C LEU A 206 5.63 15.01 11.25
N ILE A 207 6.25 16.08 10.77
CA ILE A 207 7.33 16.75 11.50
C ILE A 207 6.79 17.91 12.29
N GLY A 208 6.99 17.90 13.59
CA GLY A 208 6.51 18.94 14.52
C GLY A 208 6.95 18.68 15.96
N GLU A 209 6.61 19.58 16.86
CA GLU A 209 6.98 19.47 18.29
C GLU A 209 6.31 18.25 18.97
N ASP A 210 5.04 17.99 18.63
CA ASP A 210 4.27 16.86 19.18
C ASP A 210 4.24 15.66 18.23
N ALA A 211 5.26 15.54 17.33
CA ALA A 211 5.37 14.48 16.34
C ALA A 211 6.83 14.07 16.12
N TRP A 212 7.25 13.76 14.88
CA TRP A 212 8.65 13.46 14.59
C TRP A 212 9.51 14.72 14.60
N THR A 213 10.70 14.65 15.18
CA THR A 213 11.70 15.72 15.04
C THR A 213 12.45 15.58 13.73
N ALA A 214 12.85 16.68 13.09
CA ALA A 214 13.58 16.67 11.81
C ALA A 214 14.97 15.95 11.89
N THR A 215 15.49 15.74 13.11
CA THR A 215 16.78 15.07 13.38
C THR A 215 16.63 13.59 13.73
N HIS A 216 15.44 13.00 13.65
CA HIS A 216 15.22 11.61 14.05
C HIS A 216 15.94 10.66 13.07
N PRO A 217 16.66 9.59 13.56
CA PRO A 217 17.49 8.69 12.76
C PRO A 217 16.76 7.86 11.68
N MET A 218 15.44 7.86 11.64
CA MET A 218 14.67 7.25 10.53
C MET A 218 14.91 7.92 9.18
N TYR A 219 15.57 9.10 9.17
CA TYR A 219 16.02 9.78 7.95
C TYR A 219 17.48 9.51 7.58
N THR A 220 18.26 8.94 8.50
CA THR A 220 19.61 8.46 8.24
C THR A 220 19.53 6.94 8.15
N ALA A 221 19.69 6.42 6.93
CA ALA A 221 19.71 4.98 6.66
C ALA A 221 20.74 4.28 7.56
N THR A 222 20.30 3.53 8.55
CA THR A 222 21.12 2.55 9.24
C THR A 222 20.78 1.18 8.70
N ALA A 223 21.79 0.55 8.10
CA ALA A 223 21.74 -0.84 7.64
C ALA A 223 21.31 -1.79 8.77
N PRO A 224 20.53 -2.83 8.48
CA PRO A 224 20.18 -3.85 9.47
C PRO A 224 21.44 -4.63 9.84
N SER A 225 21.68 -4.77 11.13
CA SER A 225 22.66 -5.66 11.73
C SER A 225 22.40 -7.11 11.30
N SER A 226 23.47 -7.82 11.01
CA SER A 226 23.57 -9.20 10.53
C SER A 226 22.63 -10.19 11.24
N PRO A 227 22.13 -11.21 10.53
CA PRO A 227 21.32 -12.26 11.14
C PRO A 227 22.17 -13.14 12.05
N GLU A 228 21.68 -13.35 13.27
CA GLU A 228 22.24 -14.35 14.19
C GLU A 228 22.09 -15.75 13.59
N THR A 229 23.22 -16.43 13.53
CA THR A 229 23.37 -17.81 13.10
C THR A 229 22.73 -18.72 14.15
N PHE A 230 21.59 -19.32 13.86
CA PHE A 230 21.10 -20.46 14.63
C PHE A 230 21.92 -21.69 14.29
N ALA A 231 22.67 -22.16 15.26
CA ALA A 231 23.40 -23.43 15.20
C ALA A 231 22.39 -24.59 15.16
N SER A 232 22.47 -25.40 14.13
CA SER A 232 21.78 -26.69 14.01
C SER A 232 22.55 -27.76 14.77
N GLU A 233 21.98 -28.32 15.79
CA GLU A 233 22.47 -29.58 16.39
C GLU A 233 22.09 -30.78 15.50
N PRO A 234 22.97 -31.78 15.37
CA PRO A 234 22.69 -32.99 14.62
C PRO A 234 22.12 -34.08 15.53
N ASN A 235 20.92 -34.54 15.22
CA ASN A 235 20.45 -35.82 15.76
C ASN A 235 20.28 -36.83 14.61
N SER A 236 21.24 -37.73 14.53
CA SER A 236 21.10 -38.99 13.82
C SER A 236 20.52 -40.06 14.75
N PRO A 237 19.66 -40.92 14.25
CA PRO A 237 19.67 -42.31 14.71
C PRO A 237 20.06 -43.25 13.57
N GLN A 238 21.11 -43.98 13.86
CA GLN A 238 21.54 -45.13 13.11
C GLN A 238 20.62 -46.33 13.36
N ASP A 239 20.56 -47.17 12.30
CA ASP A 239 20.35 -48.60 12.33
C ASP A 239 18.99 -49.20 12.74
N ALA A 240 18.20 -49.54 11.72
CA ALA A 240 17.37 -50.76 11.79
C ALA A 240 17.55 -51.58 10.49
N LYS A 241 18.10 -52.75 10.71
CA LYS A 241 18.46 -53.75 9.72
C LYS A 241 17.28 -54.27 8.90
N ALA A 242 17.58 -54.54 7.62
CA ALA A 242 16.77 -55.34 6.73
C ALA A 242 16.41 -56.70 7.31
N GLY A 243 15.14 -56.97 7.43
CA GLY A 243 14.58 -58.27 7.82
C GLY A 243 13.72 -58.84 6.67
N GLY A 244 14.00 -60.03 6.34
CA GLY A 244 13.66 -60.86 5.20
C GLY A 244 12.21 -60.87 4.71
N MET A 245 12.12 -61.15 3.42
CA MET A 245 10.91 -61.43 2.65
C MET A 245 10.23 -62.72 3.16
N GLY A 246 9.28 -62.58 4.10
CA GLY A 246 8.47 -63.66 4.59
C GLY A 246 7.44 -64.09 3.54
N LYS A 247 7.37 -65.41 3.29
CA LYS A 247 6.32 -66.06 2.50
C LYS A 247 4.94 -65.62 2.97
N ILE A 248 4.13 -65.09 2.06
CA ILE A 248 2.72 -64.84 2.30
C ILE A 248 2.00 -66.16 2.42
N LEU A 249 1.62 -66.52 3.66
CA LEU A 249 0.67 -67.62 3.94
C LEU A 249 -0.72 -67.22 3.45
N PRO A 250 -1.51 -68.16 2.85
CA PRO A 250 -2.89 -67.85 2.48
C PRO A 250 -3.70 -67.51 3.74
N LEU A 251 -4.46 -66.45 3.69
CA LEU A 251 -5.36 -66.04 4.73
C LEU A 251 -6.42 -67.12 4.99
N PRO A 252 -6.74 -67.43 6.25
CA PRO A 252 -7.82 -68.38 6.59
C PRO A 252 -9.18 -67.84 6.05
N ALA A 253 -10.08 -68.78 5.70
CA ALA A 253 -11.44 -68.47 5.25
C ALA A 253 -12.19 -67.68 6.35
N LEU A 254 -12.96 -66.68 5.93
CA LEU A 254 -13.73 -65.83 6.86
C LEU A 254 -14.81 -66.70 7.57
N PRO A 255 -15.07 -66.43 8.86
CA PRO A 255 -16.16 -67.11 9.60
C PRO A 255 -17.52 -66.97 8.91
N GLU A 256 -18.37 -67.96 9.03
CA GLU A 256 -19.74 -67.91 8.50
C GLU A 256 -20.51 -66.69 9.10
N GLY A 257 -21.06 -65.85 8.22
CA GLY A 257 -21.81 -64.66 8.58
C GLY A 257 -21.09 -63.33 8.38
N VAL A 258 -19.77 -63.31 8.00
CA VAL A 258 -19.04 -62.11 7.61
C VAL A 258 -19.22 -61.87 6.14
N LEU A 259 -19.88 -60.78 5.74
CA LEU A 259 -20.02 -60.36 4.32
C LEU A 259 -18.66 -59.94 3.79
N ASP A 260 -18.18 -60.54 2.71
CA ASP A 260 -16.96 -60.17 2.02
C ASP A 260 -17.22 -58.87 1.19
N HIS A 261 -16.72 -57.76 1.72
CA HIS A 261 -16.77 -56.46 1.04
C HIS A 261 -15.46 -56.17 0.27
N SER A 262 -14.70 -57.20 -0.08
CA SER A 262 -13.37 -57.05 -0.71
C SER A 262 -13.38 -56.25 -2.03
N GLU A 263 -14.47 -56.33 -2.81
CA GLU A 263 -14.61 -55.49 -4.01
C GLU A 263 -14.86 -54.04 -3.70
N PHE A 264 -15.70 -53.75 -2.66
CA PHE A 264 -15.91 -52.39 -2.18
C PHE A 264 -14.63 -51.83 -1.62
N GLN A 265 -13.93 -52.58 -0.80
CA GLN A 265 -12.64 -52.17 -0.21
C GLN A 265 -11.61 -51.87 -1.30
N ARG A 266 -11.46 -52.73 -2.34
CA ARG A 266 -10.56 -52.47 -3.46
C ARG A 266 -10.87 -51.19 -4.22
N ARG A 267 -12.16 -50.91 -4.51
CA ARG A 267 -12.59 -49.64 -5.15
C ARG A 267 -12.32 -48.43 -4.22
N PHE A 268 -12.64 -48.56 -2.94
CA PHE A 268 -12.38 -47.52 -1.94
C PHE A 268 -10.89 -47.20 -1.81
N TRP A 269 -10.02 -48.22 -1.77
CA TRP A 269 -8.59 -48.04 -1.73
C TRP A 269 -8.02 -47.41 -3.02
N ALA A 270 -8.56 -47.72 -4.18
CA ALA A 270 -8.18 -47.06 -5.40
C ALA A 270 -8.54 -45.58 -5.42
N ILE A 271 -9.77 -45.23 -4.98
CA ILE A 271 -10.23 -43.84 -4.83
C ILE A 271 -9.37 -43.08 -3.83
N GLN A 272 -9.09 -43.70 -2.69
CA GLN A 272 -8.23 -43.11 -1.65
C GLN A 272 -6.82 -42.82 -2.17
N ARG A 273 -6.20 -43.76 -2.90
CA ARG A 273 -4.86 -43.51 -3.52
C ARG A 273 -4.89 -42.34 -4.51
N ILE A 274 -5.91 -42.28 -5.38
CA ILE A 274 -6.05 -41.17 -6.33
C ILE A 274 -6.24 -39.85 -5.56
N SER A 275 -7.07 -39.83 -4.51
CA SER A 275 -7.27 -38.66 -3.66
C SER A 275 -5.98 -38.18 -3.01
N TRP A 276 -5.14 -39.11 -2.50
CA TRP A 276 -3.84 -38.77 -1.94
C TRP A 276 -2.87 -38.23 -2.98
N ILE A 277 -2.87 -38.78 -4.20
CA ILE A 277 -2.03 -38.26 -5.32
C ILE A 277 -2.47 -36.83 -5.67
N VAL A 278 -3.76 -36.59 -5.83
CA VAL A 278 -4.31 -35.26 -6.13
C VAL A 278 -3.99 -34.27 -5.00
N PHE A 279 -4.16 -34.67 -3.74
CA PHE A 279 -3.84 -33.84 -2.58
C PHE A 279 -2.34 -33.52 -2.52
N THR A 280 -1.48 -34.52 -2.75
CA THR A 280 -0.02 -34.29 -2.82
C THR A 280 0.35 -33.35 -3.95
N LEU A 281 -0.28 -33.48 -5.13
CA LEU A 281 -0.05 -32.58 -6.25
C LEU A 281 -0.44 -31.13 -5.90
N ILE A 282 -1.59 -30.94 -5.25
CA ILE A 282 -2.03 -29.62 -4.78
C ILE A 282 -1.03 -29.06 -3.77
N LEU A 283 -0.57 -29.84 -2.79
CA LEU A 283 0.44 -29.40 -1.85
C LEU A 283 1.76 -29.00 -2.53
N VAL A 284 2.23 -29.79 -3.46
CA VAL A 284 3.45 -29.48 -4.22
C VAL A 284 3.28 -28.19 -5.03
N THR A 285 2.14 -28.02 -5.72
CA THR A 285 1.88 -26.77 -6.45
C THR A 285 1.78 -25.55 -5.54
N CYS A 286 1.22 -25.71 -4.34
CA CYS A 286 1.22 -24.64 -3.31
C CYS A 286 2.64 -24.31 -2.84
N LEU A 287 3.45 -25.32 -2.50
CA LEU A 287 4.84 -25.14 -2.06
C LEU A 287 5.74 -24.50 -3.13
N LEU A 288 5.50 -24.81 -4.39
CA LEU A 288 6.19 -24.17 -5.52
C LEU A 288 5.73 -22.75 -5.81
N GLY A 289 4.64 -22.29 -5.18
CA GLY A 289 4.07 -20.95 -5.38
C GLY A 289 3.22 -20.82 -6.66
N LEU A 290 2.84 -21.93 -7.30
CA LEU A 290 2.07 -21.93 -8.54
C LEU A 290 0.57 -21.61 -8.34
N LEU A 291 0.05 -21.66 -7.11
CA LEU A 291 -1.35 -21.34 -6.77
C LEU A 291 -1.49 -19.99 -6.08
N GLY A 292 -0.49 -19.13 -6.15
CA GLY A 292 -0.56 -17.78 -5.60
C GLY A 292 0.70 -17.37 -4.85
N ARG A 293 0.55 -16.82 -3.67
CA ARG A 293 1.58 -16.13 -2.91
C ARG A 293 2.61 -17.07 -2.28
N GLY A 294 3.91 -16.74 -2.48
CA GLY A 294 5.04 -17.46 -1.87
C GLY A 294 5.50 -18.69 -2.68
N GLY A 295 6.74 -19.07 -2.46
CA GLY A 295 7.40 -20.17 -3.16
C GLY A 295 8.35 -19.73 -4.28
N PRO A 296 9.30 -20.61 -4.65
CA PRO A 296 10.42 -20.27 -5.54
C PRO A 296 10.01 -19.91 -6.97
N LEU A 297 8.83 -20.34 -7.43
CA LEU A 297 8.34 -20.08 -8.79
C LEU A 297 7.37 -18.88 -8.86
N SER A 298 7.02 -18.26 -7.74
CA SER A 298 6.13 -17.11 -7.72
C SER A 298 6.81 -15.78 -8.02
N ARG A 299 8.14 -15.74 -8.02
CA ARG A 299 8.94 -14.53 -8.20
C ARG A 299 10.03 -14.74 -9.25
N GLN A 300 10.43 -13.65 -9.90
CA GLN A 300 11.54 -13.63 -10.85
C GLN A 300 12.42 -12.41 -10.60
N THR A 301 13.73 -12.62 -10.58
CA THR A 301 14.71 -11.54 -10.52
C THR A 301 15.14 -11.16 -11.93
N LEU A 302 14.95 -9.90 -12.29
CA LEU A 302 15.43 -9.31 -13.54
C LEU A 302 16.74 -8.58 -13.28
N LEU A 303 17.76 -8.90 -14.04
CA LEU A 303 19.04 -8.17 -14.01
C LEU A 303 18.99 -7.05 -15.05
N LEU A 304 19.33 -5.84 -14.61
CA LEU A 304 19.38 -4.60 -15.38
C LEU A 304 20.75 -3.92 -15.15
N PRO A 305 21.19 -2.97 -15.99
CA PRO A 305 22.55 -2.39 -15.89
C PRO A 305 22.87 -1.80 -14.53
N ASP A 306 21.91 -1.10 -13.90
CA ASP A 306 22.11 -0.41 -12.63
C ASP A 306 21.66 -1.23 -11.41
N GLY A 307 21.37 -2.54 -11.59
CA GLY A 307 20.95 -3.38 -10.46
C GLY A 307 20.03 -4.54 -10.84
N SER A 308 19.13 -4.88 -9.93
CA SER A 308 18.16 -5.97 -10.15
C SER A 308 16.78 -5.61 -9.61
N VAL A 309 15.76 -6.21 -10.20
CA VAL A 309 14.36 -6.09 -9.77
C VAL A 309 13.81 -7.47 -9.49
N ASP A 310 13.37 -7.69 -8.26
CA ASP A 310 12.64 -8.88 -7.88
C ASP A 310 11.14 -8.63 -7.99
N PHE A 311 10.49 -9.34 -8.91
CA PHE A 311 9.15 -9.07 -9.38
C PHE A 311 8.22 -10.30 -9.20
N PRO A 312 6.95 -10.14 -8.75
CA PRO A 312 6.00 -11.23 -8.66
C PRO A 312 5.57 -11.69 -10.05
N VAL A 313 5.76 -12.97 -10.36
CA VAL A 313 5.30 -13.62 -11.61
C VAL A 313 3.91 -14.22 -11.45
N ILE A 314 3.59 -14.63 -10.23
CA ILE A 314 2.30 -15.20 -9.86
C ILE A 314 1.81 -14.48 -8.61
N SER A 315 0.58 -14.00 -8.64
CA SER A 315 -0.05 -13.31 -7.52
C SER A 315 -1.54 -13.65 -7.43
N ARG A 316 -2.23 -13.14 -6.41
CA ARG A 316 -3.67 -13.25 -6.23
C ARG A 316 -4.34 -11.88 -6.29
N TRP A 317 -5.56 -11.85 -6.78
CA TRP A 317 -6.38 -10.64 -6.80
C TRP A 317 -6.60 -10.09 -5.39
N ASN A 318 -6.55 -8.77 -5.28
CA ASN A 318 -6.70 -8.03 -4.04
C ASN A 318 -5.71 -8.45 -2.91
N ALA A 319 -4.57 -9.02 -3.29
CA ALA A 319 -3.53 -9.43 -2.36
C ALA A 319 -2.42 -8.39 -2.28
N PRO A 320 -1.87 -8.11 -1.08
CA PRO A 320 -0.68 -7.29 -0.96
C PRO A 320 0.53 -8.03 -1.51
N GLU A 321 1.34 -7.33 -2.30
CA GLU A 321 2.56 -7.82 -2.94
C GLU A 321 3.72 -6.86 -2.73
N TYR A 322 4.93 -7.35 -3.00
CA TYR A 322 6.14 -6.54 -2.91
C TYR A 322 6.95 -6.68 -4.19
N MET A 323 7.49 -5.58 -4.67
CA MET A 323 8.53 -5.56 -5.70
C MET A 323 9.77 -4.93 -5.08
N THR A 324 10.91 -5.62 -5.17
CA THR A 324 12.15 -5.12 -4.60
C THR A 324 13.09 -4.69 -5.72
N VAL A 325 13.54 -3.46 -5.67
CA VAL A 325 14.49 -2.87 -6.60
C VAL A 325 15.82 -2.72 -5.87
N ASN A 326 16.86 -3.41 -6.32
CA ASN A 326 18.20 -3.33 -5.76
C ASN A 326 19.09 -2.58 -6.73
N PHE A 327 19.54 -1.40 -6.33
CA PHE A 327 20.49 -0.61 -7.10
C PHE A 327 21.93 -0.96 -6.75
N THR A 328 22.80 -0.94 -7.76
CA THR A 328 24.25 -0.93 -7.54
C THR A 328 24.71 0.42 -6.98
N PRO A 329 25.86 0.50 -6.25
CA PRO A 329 26.41 1.77 -5.78
C PRO A 329 26.59 2.76 -6.92
N SER A 330 26.20 4.02 -6.73
CA SER A 330 26.29 5.07 -7.75
C SER A 330 26.51 6.45 -7.11
N SER A 331 27.28 7.30 -7.78
CA SER A 331 27.44 8.72 -7.43
C SER A 331 26.31 9.61 -7.97
N ASP A 332 25.51 9.08 -8.88
CA ASP A 332 24.39 9.78 -9.51
C ASP A 332 23.05 9.31 -8.94
N ASP A 333 22.04 10.19 -9.03
CA ASP A 333 20.65 9.83 -8.69
C ASP A 333 20.19 8.63 -9.53
N ARG A 334 19.50 7.69 -8.89
CA ARG A 334 19.08 6.43 -9.49
C ARG A 334 17.65 6.53 -9.96
N ILE A 335 17.37 6.02 -11.14
CA ILE A 335 16.07 6.13 -11.77
C ILE A 335 15.48 4.75 -12.02
N PHE A 336 14.29 4.51 -11.48
CA PHE A 336 13.46 3.35 -11.78
C PHE A 336 12.18 3.79 -12.47
N THR A 337 11.79 3.13 -13.56
CA THR A 337 10.61 3.52 -14.34
C THR A 337 9.65 2.36 -14.53
N ILE A 338 8.34 2.66 -14.47
CA ILE A 338 7.24 1.73 -14.75
C ILE A 338 6.29 2.35 -15.76
N ASP A 339 5.56 1.52 -16.51
CA ASP A 339 4.57 1.98 -17.47
C ASP A 339 3.15 2.06 -16.88
N ALA A 340 2.21 2.62 -17.65
CA ALA A 340 0.82 2.72 -17.24
C ALA A 340 0.14 1.35 -17.08
N ALA A 341 0.54 0.33 -17.86
CA ALA A 341 -0.02 -1.02 -17.74
C ALA A 341 0.27 -1.63 -16.37
N PHE A 342 1.47 -1.36 -15.81
CA PHE A 342 1.82 -1.75 -14.44
C PHE A 342 0.82 -1.15 -13.45
N LEU A 343 0.58 0.17 -13.52
CA LEU A 343 -0.26 0.91 -12.56
C LEU A 343 -1.75 0.58 -12.67
N GLN A 344 -2.21 0.13 -13.84
CA GLN A 344 -3.59 -0.37 -14.00
C GLN A 344 -3.83 -1.70 -13.28
N THR A 345 -2.77 -2.45 -13.03
CA THR A 345 -2.85 -3.79 -12.46
C THR A 345 -2.39 -3.83 -11.00
N PHE A 346 -1.41 -3.02 -10.66
CA PHE A 346 -0.91 -2.86 -9.29
C PHE A 346 -1.10 -1.43 -8.82
N SER A 347 -1.79 -1.24 -7.69
CA SER A 347 -1.65 0.00 -6.95
C SER A 347 -0.36 -0.01 -6.13
N ILE A 348 0.29 1.15 -6.04
CA ILE A 348 1.48 1.33 -5.20
C ILE A 348 1.02 1.92 -3.87
N GLU A 349 1.01 1.07 -2.85
CA GLU A 349 0.62 1.44 -1.48
C GLU A 349 1.73 2.20 -0.74
N GLY A 350 2.97 2.04 -1.20
CA GLY A 350 4.11 2.74 -0.64
C GLY A 350 5.44 2.37 -1.29
N VAL A 351 6.44 3.22 -1.08
CA VAL A 351 7.82 3.05 -1.54
C VAL A 351 8.76 3.32 -0.38
N ASP A 352 9.63 2.38 -0.06
CA ASP A 352 10.57 2.47 1.06
C ASP A 352 12.00 2.07 0.64
N PRO A 353 13.00 2.93 0.87
CA PRO A 353 12.92 4.32 1.28
C PRO A 353 12.17 5.19 0.27
N PRO A 354 11.59 6.32 0.72
CA PRO A 354 10.80 7.16 -0.16
C PRO A 354 11.66 7.78 -1.26
N GLN A 355 11.07 7.95 -2.43
CA GLN A 355 11.72 8.58 -3.57
C GLN A 355 11.98 10.08 -3.34
N LYS A 356 13.09 10.60 -3.85
CA LYS A 356 13.46 12.03 -3.87
C LYS A 356 12.50 12.83 -4.77
N ALA A 357 12.10 12.25 -5.90
CA ALA A 357 11.20 12.87 -6.87
C ALA A 357 10.52 11.80 -7.73
N THR A 358 9.41 12.17 -8.38
CA THR A 358 8.83 11.42 -9.48
C THR A 358 8.71 12.30 -10.71
N PHE A 359 8.78 11.70 -11.90
CA PHE A 359 8.52 12.38 -13.15
C PHE A 359 7.72 11.47 -14.08
N ALA A 360 7.00 12.09 -15.03
CA ALA A 360 6.32 11.37 -16.08
C ALA A 360 6.98 11.70 -17.43
N ARG A 361 7.30 10.70 -18.22
CA ARG A 361 7.88 10.86 -19.55
C ARG A 361 7.54 9.68 -20.45
N ALA A 362 7.04 9.96 -21.64
CA ALA A 362 6.75 8.96 -22.67
C ALA A 362 5.89 7.76 -22.20
N GLY A 363 4.81 8.03 -21.45
CA GLY A 363 3.88 7.00 -20.94
C GLY A 363 4.44 6.17 -19.80
N ARG A 364 5.46 6.66 -19.09
CA ARG A 364 6.09 6.00 -17.96
C ARG A 364 6.20 6.94 -16.76
N ILE A 365 6.05 6.39 -15.54
CA ILE A 365 6.42 7.10 -14.31
C ILE A 365 7.83 6.69 -13.93
N GLY A 366 8.69 7.68 -13.67
CA GLY A 366 10.02 7.51 -13.13
C GLY A 366 10.07 7.90 -11.66
N TYR A 367 10.68 7.04 -10.85
CA TYR A 367 11.00 7.26 -9.45
C TYR A 367 12.49 7.55 -9.33
N VAL A 368 12.83 8.69 -8.74
CA VAL A 368 14.22 9.13 -8.54
C VAL A 368 14.60 8.89 -7.09
N PHE A 369 15.68 8.18 -6.86
CA PHE A 369 16.23 7.91 -5.55
C PHE A 369 17.61 8.59 -5.41
N PRO A 370 18.00 9.02 -4.19
CA PRO A 370 19.27 9.69 -3.98
C PRO A 370 20.45 8.78 -4.32
N ALA A 371 21.54 9.39 -4.76
CA ALA A 371 22.82 8.73 -4.94
C ALA A 371 23.31 8.13 -3.62
N ASP A 372 23.89 6.93 -3.68
CA ASP A 372 24.59 6.32 -2.55
C ASP A 372 25.84 5.58 -3.08
N PRO A 373 27.00 6.18 -3.00
CA PRO A 373 28.25 5.55 -3.43
C PRO A 373 28.79 4.53 -2.41
N ALA A 374 28.26 4.52 -1.17
CA ALA A 374 28.79 3.69 -0.09
C ALA A 374 28.32 2.24 -0.15
N GLY A 375 27.20 1.95 -0.81
CA GLY A 375 26.66 0.60 -0.88
C GLY A 375 25.47 0.41 -1.82
N PRO A 376 25.05 -0.84 -2.02
CA PRO A 376 23.83 -1.14 -2.75
C PRO A 376 22.62 -0.62 -1.96
N THR A 377 21.66 -0.02 -2.66
CA THR A 377 20.42 0.48 -2.04
C THR A 377 19.26 -0.40 -2.46
N GLN A 378 18.54 -0.92 -1.48
CA GLN A 378 17.33 -1.70 -1.69
C GLN A 378 16.11 -0.80 -1.53
N ILE A 379 15.22 -0.81 -2.52
CA ILE A 379 13.95 -0.10 -2.50
C ILE A 379 12.82 -1.13 -2.56
N VAL A 380 11.87 -1.02 -1.65
CA VAL A 380 10.69 -1.90 -1.61
C VAL A 380 9.46 -1.12 -2.04
N PHE A 381 8.82 -1.57 -3.13
CA PHE A 381 7.51 -1.11 -3.54
C PHE A 381 6.47 -2.04 -2.94
N ARG A 382 5.59 -1.50 -2.11
CA ARG A 382 4.40 -2.22 -1.64
C ARG A 382 3.30 -2.06 -2.67
N LEU A 383 2.81 -3.19 -3.15
CA LEU A 383 1.85 -3.27 -4.24
C LEU A 383 0.58 -3.95 -3.75
N GLN A 384 -0.55 -3.59 -4.34
CA GLN A 384 -1.77 -4.36 -4.23
C GLN A 384 -2.31 -4.64 -5.61
N THR A 385 -2.64 -5.90 -5.87
CA THR A 385 -3.20 -6.33 -7.15
C THR A 385 -4.62 -5.83 -7.31
N GLN A 386 -4.92 -5.17 -8.44
CA GLN A 386 -6.21 -4.53 -8.71
C GLN A 386 -7.12 -5.37 -9.61
N LEU A 387 -6.56 -6.06 -10.58
CA LEU A 387 -7.31 -6.80 -11.60
C LEU A 387 -6.77 -8.22 -11.72
N PRO A 388 -7.64 -9.25 -11.80
CA PRO A 388 -7.21 -10.61 -12.11
C PRO A 388 -6.91 -10.77 -13.59
N GLY A 389 -6.01 -11.71 -13.93
CA GLY A 389 -5.67 -12.06 -15.30
C GLY A 389 -4.19 -11.92 -15.62
N PRO A 390 -3.82 -12.10 -16.90
CA PRO A 390 -2.45 -11.92 -17.35
C PRO A 390 -2.11 -10.42 -17.50
N LEU A 391 -1.02 -10.00 -16.85
CA LEU A 391 -0.42 -8.68 -17.03
C LEU A 391 0.83 -8.80 -17.90
N ARG A 392 1.04 -7.83 -18.79
CA ARG A 392 2.34 -7.56 -19.40
C ARG A 392 2.67 -6.10 -19.19
N ALA A 393 3.66 -5.81 -18.37
CA ALA A 393 4.14 -4.47 -18.06
C ALA A 393 5.62 -4.32 -18.41
N THR A 394 6.09 -3.09 -18.49
CA THR A 394 7.51 -2.81 -18.71
C THR A 394 8.09 -2.03 -17.55
N ILE A 395 9.25 -2.46 -17.09
CA ILE A 395 10.05 -1.79 -16.06
C ILE A 395 11.38 -1.36 -16.66
N GLY A 396 11.93 -0.27 -16.17
CA GLY A 396 13.19 0.27 -16.70
C GLY A 396 14.12 0.78 -15.61
N MET A 397 15.42 0.56 -15.82
CA MET A 397 16.52 0.99 -14.95
C MET A 397 17.78 1.13 -15.80
N GLY A 398 18.62 2.14 -15.52
CA GLY A 398 19.88 2.35 -16.25
C GLY A 398 19.70 2.58 -17.76
N GLY A 399 18.57 3.16 -18.17
CA GLY A 399 18.26 3.39 -19.59
C GLY A 399 17.75 2.15 -20.35
N GLU A 400 17.77 0.96 -19.75
CA GLU A 400 17.23 -0.28 -20.32
C GLU A 400 15.79 -0.52 -19.86
N ILE A 401 14.94 -1.01 -20.77
CA ILE A 401 13.54 -1.35 -20.51
C ILE A 401 13.34 -2.83 -20.75
N ARG A 402 12.77 -3.53 -19.80
CA ARG A 402 12.42 -4.96 -19.87
C ARG A 402 10.92 -5.17 -19.73
N SER A 403 10.37 -6.05 -20.57
CA SER A 403 8.99 -6.50 -20.44
C SER A 403 8.91 -7.65 -19.47
N GLN A 404 7.94 -7.57 -18.57
CA GLN A 404 7.65 -8.58 -17.57
C GLN A 404 6.19 -9.01 -17.64
N SER A 405 5.95 -10.30 -17.39
CA SER A 405 4.60 -10.86 -17.35
C SER A 405 4.29 -11.40 -15.95
N THR A 406 3.09 -11.11 -15.48
CA THR A 406 2.56 -11.63 -14.21
C THR A 406 1.19 -12.23 -14.47
N PHE A 407 0.86 -13.33 -13.81
CA PHE A 407 -0.48 -13.89 -13.81
C PHE A 407 -1.11 -13.70 -12.43
N ILE A 408 -2.26 -13.03 -12.39
CA ILE A 408 -3.00 -12.75 -11.17
C ILE A 408 -4.23 -13.66 -11.12
N PHE A 409 -4.23 -14.60 -10.17
CA PHE A 409 -5.37 -15.45 -9.92
C PHE A 409 -6.54 -14.67 -9.28
N PRO A 410 -7.79 -15.01 -9.61
CA PRO A 410 -8.98 -14.46 -8.96
C PRO A 410 -9.02 -14.68 -7.46
#